data_eff6a176d5bc034d543fe85c05757e51
#
_entry.id   eff6a176d5bc034d543fe85c05757e51
#
_cell.length_a   1.000
_cell.length_b   1.000
_cell.length_c   1.000
_cell.angle_alpha   90.00
_cell.angle_beta   90.00
_cell.angle_gamma   90.00
#
_symmetry.space_group_name_H-M   'P 1'
#
loop_
_entity.id
_entity.type
_entity.pdbx_description
1 polymer ?
#
loop_
_entity_poly.entity_id
_entity_poly.type
_entity_poly.pdbx_seq_one_letter_code
_entity_poly.pdbx_strand_id
1 'polypeptide(L)'
;MKDQLLEMSGKFLGGRRAVPVATESGQGSVHLGKYKQLMEKGEYMQIVFEKVDADGTLSKVENDVVICMAPHEISGVAYDLRYKSQKLADMYYVRVVEVDDASSTVWVSHNEARKDKRPDIEEEINKRLSARKKQPVRVKGKVIRIQTKTVQGETVDTGVWLDLCGVGILGYVYIGDWAQTFTPTLKGIVSYGDVVEVCVNERRVRKQKRGDVVYYACSRKELVENPWEQLSLEEKFHVDDIVRIKCLSLKEGHWFGEINGLKDIQVFTEYPSAAHDFPIIPGMEYMGKIYYMNTKERSLKARVFQALTLEGYMKEESGEEQDG
;
A
#
# COMPACT_ATOMS: atom_id res chain seq x y z
N MET A 1 -22.67 -1.59 11.88
CA MET A 1 -22.44 -1.29 10.43
C MET A 1 -20.96 -1.27 10.01
N LYS A 2 -20.00 -1.24 10.95
CA LYS A 2 -18.55 -1.34 10.66
C LYS A 2 -18.13 -2.73 10.15
N ASP A 3 -18.87 -3.79 10.52
CA ASP A 3 -18.45 -5.18 10.29
C ASP A 3 -18.86 -5.75 8.93
N GLN A 4 -19.87 -5.19 8.27
CA GLN A 4 -20.39 -5.79 7.03
C GLN A 4 -19.46 -5.70 5.81
N LEU A 5 -18.60 -4.70 5.73
CA LEU A 5 -17.65 -4.58 4.62
C LEU A 5 -16.37 -5.38 4.85
N LEU A 6 -15.93 -5.48 6.10
CA LEU A 6 -14.89 -6.43 6.50
C LEU A 6 -15.31 -7.88 6.26
N GLU A 7 -16.58 -8.22 6.48
CA GLU A 7 -17.14 -9.53 6.13
C GLU A 7 -17.21 -9.78 4.62
N MET A 8 -17.50 -8.76 3.79
CA MET A 8 -17.46 -8.93 2.34
C MET A 8 -16.04 -9.14 1.84
N SER A 9 -15.07 -8.35 2.29
CA SER A 9 -13.65 -8.59 1.95
C SER A 9 -13.13 -9.91 2.54
N GLY A 10 -13.60 -10.31 3.72
CA GLY A 10 -13.32 -11.59 4.34
C GLY A 10 -13.99 -12.77 3.64
N LYS A 11 -15.20 -12.61 3.12
CA LYS A 11 -15.86 -13.64 2.29
C LYS A 11 -15.22 -13.80 0.93
N PHE A 12 -14.65 -12.74 0.37
CA PHE A 12 -13.93 -12.81 -0.91
C PHE A 12 -12.48 -13.29 -0.75
N LEU A 13 -11.86 -13.05 0.39
CA LEU A 13 -10.53 -13.57 0.75
C LEU A 13 -10.63 -14.86 1.61
N GLY A 14 -11.77 -15.13 2.19
CA GLY A 14 -12.10 -16.28 3.02
C GLY A 14 -12.99 -17.27 2.28
N GLY A 15 -12.58 -17.70 1.08
CA GLY A 15 -13.12 -18.89 0.44
C GLY A 15 -12.90 -20.06 1.38
N ARG A 16 -13.92 -20.92 1.53
CA ARG A 16 -13.99 -22.12 2.36
C ARG A 16 -12.60 -22.68 2.67
N ARG A 17 -12.31 -22.89 3.95
CA ARG A 17 -11.09 -23.56 4.42
C ARG A 17 -10.70 -24.65 3.44
N ALA A 18 -9.45 -24.63 2.99
CA ALA A 18 -8.87 -25.76 2.28
C ALA A 18 -9.21 -27.00 3.09
N VAL A 19 -9.96 -27.92 2.52
CA VAL A 19 -10.24 -29.22 3.15
C VAL A 19 -8.88 -29.89 3.28
N PRO A 20 -8.42 -30.22 4.50
CA PRO A 20 -7.19 -30.99 4.63
C PRO A 20 -7.45 -32.35 3.97
N VAL A 21 -6.77 -32.60 2.88
CA VAL A 21 -6.84 -33.91 2.19
C VAL A 21 -6.04 -34.87 3.01
N ALA A 22 -6.72 -35.91 3.53
CA ALA A 22 -6.08 -37.02 4.17
C ALA A 22 -5.07 -37.67 3.21
N THR A 23 -3.84 -37.81 3.66
CA THR A 23 -2.75 -38.50 2.98
C THR A 23 -3.04 -39.99 2.98
N GLU A 24 -3.48 -40.55 1.85
CA GLU A 24 -3.37 -41.99 1.58
C GLU A 24 -2.51 -42.19 0.34
N SER A 25 -1.49 -43.00 0.52
CA SER A 25 -0.52 -43.42 -0.47
C SER A 25 -1.17 -44.32 -1.51
N GLY A 26 -1.26 -43.89 -2.77
CA GLY A 26 -1.67 -44.77 -3.86
C GLY A 26 -2.03 -44.04 -5.15
N GLN A 27 -1.16 -44.10 -6.11
CA GLN A 27 -1.30 -43.86 -7.56
C GLN A 27 -1.76 -42.49 -8.03
N GLY A 28 -0.94 -41.85 -8.90
CA GLY A 28 -1.12 -40.51 -9.46
C GLY A 28 -2.49 -40.22 -10.11
N SER A 29 -3.25 -41.22 -10.51
CA SER A 29 -4.62 -41.06 -11.07
C SER A 29 -5.66 -40.56 -10.08
N VAL A 30 -5.52 -40.87 -8.78
CA VAL A 30 -6.49 -40.47 -7.77
C VAL A 30 -6.40 -38.98 -7.47
N HIS A 31 -5.20 -38.43 -7.48
CA HIS A 31 -4.95 -37.02 -7.19
C HIS A 31 -5.39 -36.10 -8.32
N LEU A 32 -5.26 -36.53 -9.58
CA LEU A 32 -5.77 -35.79 -10.74
C LEU A 32 -7.32 -35.74 -10.75
N GLY A 33 -7.98 -36.77 -10.25
CA GLY A 33 -9.46 -36.82 -10.12
C GLY A 33 -10.05 -35.64 -9.35
N LYS A 34 -9.36 -35.19 -8.29
CA LYS A 34 -9.74 -34.00 -7.53
C LYS A 34 -9.76 -32.75 -8.40
N TYR A 35 -8.73 -32.54 -9.21
CA TYR A 35 -8.62 -31.34 -10.07
C TYR A 35 -9.61 -31.39 -11.22
N LYS A 36 -9.88 -32.57 -11.79
CA LYS A 36 -10.95 -32.75 -12.79
C LYS A 36 -12.32 -32.37 -12.22
N GLN A 37 -12.64 -32.80 -10.99
CA GLN A 37 -13.88 -32.42 -10.33
C GLN A 37 -13.96 -30.90 -10.06
N LEU A 38 -12.87 -30.27 -9.65
CA LEU A 38 -12.80 -28.81 -9.47
C LEU A 38 -13.04 -28.08 -10.80
N MET A 39 -12.45 -28.58 -11.88
CA MET A 39 -12.64 -28.04 -13.23
C MET A 39 -14.08 -28.17 -13.70
N GLU A 40 -14.68 -29.35 -13.61
CA GLU A 40 -16.06 -29.63 -13.99
C GLU A 40 -17.08 -28.78 -13.21
N LYS A 41 -16.88 -28.65 -11.91
CA LYS A 41 -17.75 -27.84 -11.04
C LYS A 41 -17.49 -26.34 -11.16
N GLY A 42 -16.42 -25.94 -11.83
CA GLY A 42 -15.98 -24.54 -11.88
C GLY A 42 -15.62 -23.96 -10.51
N GLU A 43 -15.19 -24.81 -9.56
CA GLU A 43 -14.82 -24.38 -8.22
C GLU A 43 -13.44 -23.73 -8.20
N TYR A 44 -13.26 -22.82 -7.25
CA TYR A 44 -11.99 -22.10 -7.06
C TYR A 44 -11.14 -22.79 -5.98
N MET A 45 -9.83 -22.68 -6.14
CA MET A 45 -8.87 -23.09 -5.12
C MET A 45 -7.92 -21.95 -4.77
N GLN A 46 -7.37 -22.00 -3.57
CA GLN A 46 -6.28 -21.13 -3.13
C GLN A 46 -4.97 -21.88 -3.24
N ILE A 47 -3.95 -21.22 -3.81
CA ILE A 47 -2.63 -21.80 -3.98
C ILE A 47 -1.54 -20.78 -3.68
N VAL A 48 -0.46 -21.23 -3.04
CA VAL A 48 0.82 -20.55 -2.94
C VAL A 48 1.81 -21.36 -3.76
N PHE A 49 2.45 -20.73 -4.74
CA PHE A 49 3.43 -21.41 -5.59
C PHE A 49 4.79 -21.47 -4.92
N GLU A 50 5.58 -22.47 -5.27
CA GLU A 50 6.89 -22.75 -4.66
C GLU A 50 8.06 -22.39 -5.57
N LYS A 51 7.82 -22.36 -6.89
CA LYS A 51 8.87 -22.15 -7.89
C LYS A 51 8.41 -21.23 -9.01
N VAL A 52 9.36 -20.48 -9.56
CA VAL A 52 9.21 -19.74 -10.83
C VAL A 52 10.21 -20.30 -11.82
N ASP A 53 9.73 -20.83 -12.92
CA ASP A 53 10.54 -21.39 -13.99
C ASP A 53 11.19 -20.29 -14.85
N ALA A 54 12.09 -20.67 -15.77
CA ALA A 54 12.84 -19.71 -16.59
C ALA A 54 11.93 -18.85 -17.51
N ASP A 55 10.82 -19.41 -17.97
CA ASP A 55 9.80 -18.74 -18.78
C ASP A 55 8.84 -17.88 -17.95
N GLY A 56 8.94 -17.96 -16.62
CA GLY A 56 8.10 -17.24 -15.68
C GLY A 56 6.85 -17.98 -15.23
N THR A 57 6.65 -19.22 -15.63
CA THR A 57 5.60 -20.09 -15.12
C THR A 57 5.78 -20.29 -13.63
N LEU A 58 4.72 -20.08 -12.85
CA LEU A 58 4.68 -20.43 -11.44
C LEU A 58 4.28 -21.89 -11.30
N SER A 59 4.98 -22.62 -10.45
CA SER A 59 4.70 -24.05 -10.23
C SER A 59 4.75 -24.46 -8.77
N LYS A 60 3.98 -25.50 -8.44
CA LYS A 60 3.98 -26.20 -7.16
C LYS A 60 3.78 -27.69 -7.42
N VAL A 61 4.49 -28.53 -6.65
CA VAL A 61 4.28 -29.97 -6.69
C VAL A 61 3.49 -30.39 -5.45
N GLU A 62 2.36 -31.07 -5.65
CA GLU A 62 1.52 -31.60 -4.58
C GLU A 62 1.08 -33.01 -4.96
N ASN A 63 1.50 -34.02 -4.17
CA ASN A 63 1.18 -35.44 -4.40
C ASN A 63 1.46 -35.90 -5.85
N ASP A 64 2.67 -35.67 -6.33
CA ASP A 64 3.14 -36.00 -7.68
C ASP A 64 2.37 -35.30 -8.83
N VAL A 65 1.53 -34.33 -8.52
CA VAL A 65 0.88 -33.46 -9.50
C VAL A 65 1.60 -32.13 -9.55
N VAL A 66 1.97 -31.70 -10.74
CA VAL A 66 2.57 -30.36 -10.97
C VAL A 66 1.45 -29.38 -11.27
N ILE A 67 1.23 -28.41 -10.39
CA ILE A 67 0.25 -27.35 -10.59
C ILE A 67 0.97 -26.15 -11.16
N CYS A 68 0.55 -25.70 -12.35
CA CYS A 68 1.19 -24.63 -13.11
C CYS A 68 0.25 -23.45 -13.36
N MET A 69 0.79 -22.24 -13.28
CA MET A 69 0.13 -21.01 -13.69
C MET A 69 1.02 -20.23 -14.65
N ALA A 70 0.49 -19.90 -15.82
CA ALA A 70 1.24 -19.22 -16.87
C ALA A 70 1.64 -17.77 -16.47
N PRO A 71 2.76 -17.23 -16.97
CA PRO A 71 3.25 -15.89 -16.58
C PRO A 71 2.27 -14.76 -16.87
N HIS A 72 1.49 -14.86 -17.95
CA HIS A 72 0.49 -13.84 -18.33
C HIS A 72 -0.71 -13.78 -17.39
N GLU A 73 -0.91 -14.78 -16.54
CA GLU A 73 -1.97 -14.82 -15.54
C GLU A 73 -1.70 -13.83 -14.38
N ILE A 74 -0.46 -13.40 -14.22
CA ILE A 74 -0.06 -12.40 -13.24
C ILE A 74 -0.25 -11.02 -13.89
N SER A 75 -1.51 -10.59 -14.01
CA SER A 75 -1.85 -9.36 -14.70
C SER A 75 -1.41 -8.09 -13.96
N GLY A 76 -1.05 -7.07 -14.72
CA GLY A 76 -0.91 -5.67 -14.31
C GLY A 76 0.49 -5.20 -13.94
N VAL A 77 1.40 -6.10 -13.67
CA VAL A 77 2.83 -5.77 -13.51
C VAL A 77 3.56 -6.43 -14.65
N ALA A 78 4.19 -5.63 -15.51
CA ALA A 78 5.19 -6.16 -16.42
C ALA A 78 6.09 -7.09 -15.60
N TYR A 79 6.35 -8.28 -16.13
CA TYR A 79 7.16 -9.32 -15.50
C TYR A 79 8.48 -8.71 -15.00
N ASP A 80 8.48 -8.27 -13.76
CA ASP A 80 9.65 -7.67 -13.13
C ASP A 80 10.29 -8.73 -12.23
N LEU A 81 11.42 -9.23 -12.68
CA LEU A 81 12.21 -10.24 -11.97
C LEU A 81 12.57 -9.81 -10.53
N ARG A 82 12.59 -8.51 -10.25
CA ARG A 82 12.84 -7.99 -8.90
C ARG A 82 11.81 -8.43 -7.87
N TYR A 83 10.62 -8.82 -8.32
CA TYR A 83 9.52 -9.27 -7.44
C TYR A 83 9.30 -10.78 -7.47
N LYS A 84 10.25 -11.55 -7.99
CA LYS A 84 10.13 -13.01 -8.13
C LYS A 84 9.81 -13.72 -6.80
N SER A 85 10.55 -13.40 -5.75
CA SER A 85 10.33 -13.97 -4.40
C SER A 85 8.99 -13.57 -3.78
N GLN A 86 8.55 -12.33 -4.03
CA GLN A 86 7.25 -11.86 -3.53
C GLN A 86 6.08 -12.56 -4.22
N LYS A 87 6.21 -12.87 -5.52
CA LYS A 87 5.20 -13.63 -6.25
C LYS A 87 5.02 -15.04 -5.71
N LEU A 88 6.08 -15.69 -5.25
CA LEU A 88 6.01 -17.00 -4.61
C LEU A 88 5.34 -16.96 -3.23
N ALA A 89 5.46 -15.85 -2.49
CA ALA A 89 4.83 -15.69 -1.19
C ALA A 89 3.33 -15.36 -1.27
N ASP A 90 2.84 -14.98 -2.46
CA ASP A 90 1.45 -14.61 -2.66
C ASP A 90 0.53 -15.82 -2.67
N MET A 91 -0.65 -15.66 -2.07
CA MET A 91 -1.75 -16.61 -2.22
C MET A 91 -2.63 -16.18 -3.40
N TYR A 92 -2.81 -17.09 -4.34
CA TYR A 92 -3.62 -16.87 -5.53
C TYR A 92 -4.96 -17.61 -5.45
N TYR A 93 -6.03 -16.94 -5.82
CA TYR A 93 -7.27 -17.60 -6.18
C TYR A 93 -7.18 -18.03 -7.63
N VAL A 94 -7.38 -19.30 -7.89
CA VAL A 94 -7.23 -19.87 -9.22
C VAL A 94 -8.39 -20.81 -9.54
N ARG A 95 -8.67 -20.96 -10.82
CA ARG A 95 -9.57 -21.96 -11.37
C ARG A 95 -8.76 -22.96 -12.18
N VAL A 96 -9.08 -24.24 -12.05
CA VAL A 96 -8.48 -25.27 -12.91
C VAL A 96 -9.01 -25.10 -14.32
N VAL A 97 -8.13 -24.96 -15.30
CA VAL A 97 -8.48 -24.74 -16.71
C VAL A 97 -8.13 -25.94 -17.58
N GLU A 98 -7.14 -26.72 -17.17
CA GLU A 98 -6.70 -27.90 -17.92
C GLU A 98 -6.07 -28.94 -16.97
N VAL A 99 -6.30 -30.21 -17.26
CA VAL A 99 -5.67 -31.35 -16.54
C VAL A 99 -5.07 -32.27 -17.58
N ASP A 100 -3.75 -32.35 -17.59
CA ASP A 100 -3.01 -33.27 -18.45
C ASP A 100 -2.65 -34.55 -17.70
N ASP A 101 -3.33 -35.61 -18.02
CA ASP A 101 -3.10 -36.94 -17.42
C ASP A 101 -1.73 -37.53 -17.78
N ALA A 102 -1.21 -37.24 -18.97
CA ALA A 102 0.02 -37.82 -19.45
C ALA A 102 1.25 -37.28 -18.70
N SER A 103 1.27 -36.01 -18.41
CA SER A 103 2.35 -35.35 -17.67
C SER A 103 2.05 -35.14 -16.18
N SER A 104 0.89 -35.58 -15.70
CA SER A 104 0.42 -35.29 -14.34
C SER A 104 0.46 -33.78 -14.00
N THR A 105 0.11 -32.95 -15.00
CA THR A 105 0.15 -31.49 -14.88
C THR A 105 -1.27 -30.91 -14.84
N VAL A 106 -1.46 -29.96 -13.95
CA VAL A 106 -2.72 -29.18 -13.80
C VAL A 106 -2.42 -27.72 -14.08
N TRP A 107 -3.05 -27.17 -15.11
CA TRP A 107 -2.98 -25.76 -15.41
C TRP A 107 -4.09 -25.02 -14.70
N VAL A 108 -3.74 -23.92 -14.05
CA VAL A 108 -4.68 -23.07 -13.35
C VAL A 108 -4.63 -21.63 -13.86
N SER A 109 -5.76 -20.95 -13.82
CA SER A 109 -5.89 -19.56 -14.24
C SER A 109 -6.39 -18.69 -13.09
N HIS A 110 -5.62 -17.68 -12.77
CA HIS A 110 -6.01 -16.61 -11.86
C HIS A 110 -6.96 -15.61 -12.54
N ASN A 111 -6.74 -15.36 -13.84
CA ASN A 111 -7.57 -14.44 -14.60
C ASN A 111 -9.01 -14.96 -14.79
N GLU A 112 -9.19 -16.26 -15.02
CA GLU A 112 -10.54 -16.85 -15.10
C GLU A 112 -11.26 -16.76 -13.74
N ALA A 113 -10.57 -17.05 -12.64
CA ALA A 113 -11.14 -16.89 -11.31
C ALA A 113 -11.56 -15.44 -11.01
N ARG A 114 -10.82 -14.46 -11.53
CA ARG A 114 -11.11 -13.02 -11.36
C ARG A 114 -12.27 -12.54 -12.22
N LYS A 115 -12.37 -13.02 -13.47
CA LYS A 115 -13.42 -12.62 -14.42
C LYS A 115 -14.83 -12.86 -13.86
N ASP A 116 -15.03 -13.97 -13.17
CA ASP A 116 -16.34 -14.35 -12.65
C ASP A 116 -16.76 -13.48 -11.45
N LYS A 117 -15.81 -13.01 -10.65
CA LYS A 117 -16.10 -12.24 -9.43
C LYS A 117 -16.06 -10.73 -9.61
N ARG A 118 -15.32 -10.27 -10.62
CA ARG A 118 -15.14 -8.84 -10.88
C ARG A 118 -16.44 -8.08 -11.14
N PRO A 119 -17.39 -8.58 -11.99
CA PRO A 119 -18.60 -7.85 -12.28
C PRO A 119 -19.46 -7.56 -11.06
N ASP A 120 -19.66 -8.56 -10.19
CA ASP A 120 -20.49 -8.43 -8.99
C ASP A 120 -19.90 -7.40 -8.01
N ILE A 121 -18.58 -7.44 -7.85
CA ILE A 121 -17.87 -6.50 -6.96
C ILE A 121 -17.89 -5.09 -7.53
N GLU A 122 -17.65 -4.95 -8.83
CA GLU A 122 -17.64 -3.65 -9.51
C GLU A 122 -19.04 -3.01 -9.48
N GLU A 123 -20.10 -3.81 -9.67
CA GLU A 123 -21.47 -3.36 -9.53
C GLU A 123 -21.79 -2.89 -8.10
N GLU A 124 -21.40 -3.65 -7.08
CA GLU A 124 -21.64 -3.28 -5.68
C GLU A 124 -20.87 -2.00 -5.29
N ILE A 125 -19.62 -1.83 -5.75
CA ILE A 125 -18.87 -0.59 -5.57
C ILE A 125 -19.62 0.59 -6.20
N ASN A 126 -20.01 0.45 -7.47
CA ASN A 126 -20.71 1.51 -8.22
C ASN A 126 -22.07 1.87 -7.60
N LYS A 127 -22.84 0.87 -7.15
CA LYS A 127 -24.10 1.06 -6.45
C LYS A 127 -23.94 1.87 -5.18
N ARG A 128 -22.91 1.58 -4.37
CA ARG A 128 -22.62 2.33 -3.13
C ARG A 128 -22.13 3.74 -3.42
N LEU A 129 -21.28 3.93 -4.42
CA LEU A 129 -20.83 5.26 -4.85
C LEU A 129 -21.97 6.14 -5.35
N SER A 130 -23.00 5.52 -5.96
CA SER A 130 -24.18 6.21 -6.49
C SER A 130 -25.26 6.50 -5.44
N ALA A 131 -25.16 5.91 -4.24
CA ALA A 131 -26.14 6.09 -3.19
C ALA A 131 -26.20 7.54 -2.72
N ARG A 132 -27.44 8.09 -2.50
CA ARG A 132 -27.67 9.48 -2.07
C ARG A 132 -26.96 9.87 -0.77
N LYS A 133 -26.78 8.91 0.15
CA LYS A 133 -25.90 9.06 1.32
C LYS A 133 -24.58 8.43 0.96
N LYS A 134 -23.60 9.22 0.56
CA LYS A 134 -22.23 8.78 0.30
C LYS A 134 -21.65 8.09 1.55
N GLN A 135 -21.85 6.80 1.66
CA GLN A 135 -21.13 6.00 2.65
C GLN A 135 -19.78 5.61 2.04
N PRO A 136 -18.68 5.79 2.78
CA PRO A 136 -17.37 5.40 2.26
C PRO A 136 -17.37 3.90 1.93
N VAL A 137 -17.01 3.56 0.72
CA VAL A 137 -16.89 2.17 0.26
C VAL A 137 -15.52 1.67 0.68
N ARG A 138 -15.44 0.98 1.83
CA ARG A 138 -14.19 0.43 2.34
C ARG A 138 -13.90 -0.92 1.71
N VAL A 139 -12.71 -1.07 1.18
CA VAL A 139 -12.23 -2.31 0.56
C VAL A 139 -10.76 -2.54 0.89
N LYS A 140 -10.34 -3.80 0.80
CA LYS A 140 -8.91 -4.15 0.82
C LYS A 140 -8.37 -4.13 -0.60
N GLY A 141 -7.19 -3.57 -0.78
CA GLY A 141 -6.47 -3.56 -2.05
C GLY A 141 -5.05 -4.08 -1.86
N LYS A 142 -4.60 -4.93 -2.78
CA LYS A 142 -3.22 -5.39 -2.85
C LYS A 142 -2.39 -4.39 -3.66
N VAL A 143 -1.27 -3.98 -3.13
CA VAL A 143 -0.32 -3.09 -3.82
C VAL A 143 0.28 -3.80 -5.02
N ILE A 144 0.02 -3.28 -6.21
CA ILE A 144 0.54 -3.83 -7.47
C ILE A 144 1.60 -2.93 -8.12
N ARG A 145 1.69 -1.66 -7.69
CA ARG A 145 2.71 -0.73 -8.19
C ARG A 145 2.78 0.52 -7.33
N ILE A 146 3.99 0.99 -7.02
CA ILE A 146 4.23 2.35 -6.54
C ILE A 146 4.51 3.22 -7.77
N GLN A 147 3.73 4.28 -7.93
CA GLN A 147 3.87 5.22 -9.04
C GLN A 147 4.84 6.32 -8.67
N THR A 148 5.83 6.53 -9.52
CA THR A 148 6.83 7.60 -9.38
C THR A 148 6.75 8.59 -10.55
N LYS A 149 7.30 9.79 -10.35
CA LYS A 149 7.48 10.81 -11.37
C LYS A 149 8.86 11.46 -11.18
N THR A 150 9.53 11.76 -12.25
CA THR A 150 10.76 12.56 -12.20
C THR A 150 10.40 14.05 -12.22
N VAL A 151 10.87 14.79 -11.21
CA VAL A 151 10.69 16.23 -11.06
C VAL A 151 12.08 16.82 -10.81
N GLN A 152 12.53 17.71 -11.66
CA GLN A 152 13.85 18.36 -11.56
C GLN A 152 15.04 17.38 -11.40
N GLY A 153 14.95 16.20 -12.04
CA GLY A 153 15.98 15.16 -11.97
C GLY A 153 15.82 14.18 -10.78
N GLU A 154 14.98 14.49 -9.81
CA GLU A 154 14.69 13.62 -8.67
C GLU A 154 13.45 12.74 -8.91
N THR A 155 13.51 11.50 -8.47
CA THR A 155 12.36 10.59 -8.54
C THR A 155 11.54 10.71 -7.27
N VAL A 156 10.31 11.18 -7.41
CA VAL A 156 9.36 11.35 -6.30
C VAL A 156 8.19 10.40 -6.44
N ASP A 157 7.70 9.87 -5.32
CA ASP A 157 6.51 9.04 -5.29
C ASP A 157 5.26 9.89 -5.50
N THR A 158 4.32 9.39 -6.31
CA THR A 158 3.06 10.09 -6.57
C THR A 158 1.84 9.35 -6.07
N GLY A 159 1.96 8.06 -5.81
CA GLY A 159 0.86 7.25 -5.27
C GLY A 159 1.05 5.75 -5.48
N VAL A 160 0.00 5.01 -5.18
CA VAL A 160 -0.01 3.54 -5.19
C VAL A 160 -1.16 3.02 -6.04
N TRP A 161 -0.84 2.12 -6.95
CA TRP A 161 -1.82 1.31 -7.66
C TRP A 161 -2.16 0.06 -6.87
N LEU A 162 -3.43 -0.23 -6.77
CA LEU A 162 -3.99 -1.35 -6.02
C LEU A 162 -4.82 -2.26 -6.92
N ASP A 163 -4.79 -3.55 -6.62
CA ASP A 163 -5.78 -4.51 -7.05
C ASP A 163 -6.85 -4.60 -5.95
N LEU A 164 -7.98 -3.95 -6.16
CA LEU A 164 -9.08 -3.92 -5.19
C LEU A 164 -9.75 -5.28 -5.11
N CYS A 165 -9.93 -5.78 -3.90
CA CYS A 165 -10.53 -7.08 -3.59
C CYS A 165 -9.83 -8.29 -4.25
N GLY A 166 -8.64 -8.12 -4.84
CA GLY A 166 -7.91 -9.20 -5.50
C GLY A 166 -8.55 -9.71 -6.81
N VAL A 167 -9.44 -8.93 -7.43
CA VAL A 167 -10.20 -9.33 -8.63
C VAL A 167 -9.89 -8.51 -9.88
N GLY A 168 -8.79 -7.78 -9.88
CA GLY A 168 -8.33 -6.99 -11.03
C GLY A 168 -9.04 -5.66 -11.22
N ILE A 169 -9.78 -5.18 -10.23
CA ILE A 169 -10.32 -3.83 -10.22
C ILE A 169 -9.19 -2.89 -9.81
N LEU A 170 -8.85 -1.94 -10.68
CA LEU A 170 -7.76 -1.01 -10.40
C LEU A 170 -8.20 0.09 -9.45
N GLY A 171 -7.48 0.25 -8.35
CA GLY A 171 -7.54 1.38 -7.44
C GLY A 171 -6.27 2.22 -7.52
N TYR A 172 -6.39 3.52 -7.23
CA TYR A 172 -5.24 4.41 -7.12
C TYR A 172 -5.38 5.31 -5.89
N VAL A 173 -4.40 5.24 -5.01
CA VAL A 173 -4.27 6.16 -3.86
C VAL A 173 -3.19 7.16 -4.19
N TYR A 174 -3.57 8.44 -4.28
CA TYR A 174 -2.59 9.52 -4.41
C TYR A 174 -1.79 9.66 -3.12
N ILE A 175 -0.52 10.03 -3.20
CA ILE A 175 0.35 10.14 -2.02
C ILE A 175 -0.22 11.08 -0.95
N GLY A 176 -0.86 12.17 -1.35
CA GLY A 176 -1.54 13.12 -0.43
C GLY A 176 -2.80 12.56 0.23
N ASP A 177 -3.34 11.43 -0.26
CA ASP A 177 -4.49 10.71 0.31
C ASP A 177 -4.07 9.46 1.08
N TRP A 178 -2.76 9.28 1.32
CA TRP A 178 -2.23 8.14 2.06
C TRP A 178 -2.42 8.25 3.57
N ALA A 179 -2.17 9.44 4.11
CA ALA A 179 -2.29 9.73 5.54
C ALA A 179 -2.92 11.11 5.76
N GLN A 180 -3.29 11.42 7.00
CA GLN A 180 -3.82 12.75 7.39
C GLN A 180 -2.75 13.83 7.28
N THR A 181 -1.48 13.43 7.38
CA THR A 181 -0.30 14.28 7.31
C THR A 181 0.43 14.15 5.98
N PHE A 182 1.32 15.07 5.71
CA PHE A 182 2.15 15.04 4.51
C PHE A 182 3.05 13.80 4.52
N THR A 183 2.96 13.01 3.47
CA THR A 183 3.79 11.83 3.25
C THR A 183 4.81 12.18 2.18
N PRO A 184 6.09 12.39 2.51
CA PRO A 184 7.10 12.82 1.53
C PRO A 184 7.50 11.70 0.57
N THR A 185 7.44 10.46 1.04
CA THR A 185 7.76 9.25 0.28
C THR A 185 6.94 8.07 0.78
N LEU A 186 6.71 7.12 -0.09
CA LEU A 186 6.08 5.84 0.24
C LEU A 186 7.11 4.74 0.54
N LYS A 187 8.40 5.03 0.32
CA LYS A 187 9.50 4.10 0.58
C LYS A 187 9.58 3.77 2.07
N GLY A 188 9.56 2.48 2.40
CA GLY A 188 9.56 2.00 3.80
C GLY A 188 8.19 2.09 4.49
N ILE A 189 7.17 2.67 3.85
CA ILE A 189 5.80 2.76 4.37
C ILE A 189 4.92 1.67 3.75
N VAL A 190 5.13 1.40 2.46
CA VAL A 190 4.38 0.40 1.71
C VAL A 190 5.27 -0.27 0.68
N SER A 191 5.02 -1.55 0.47
CA SER A 191 5.75 -2.39 -0.49
C SER A 191 4.81 -3.07 -1.47
N TYR A 192 5.35 -3.52 -2.60
CA TYR A 192 4.62 -4.37 -3.52
C TYR A 192 4.11 -5.63 -2.78
N GLY A 193 2.85 -6.00 -3.03
CA GLY A 193 2.22 -7.16 -2.42
C GLY A 193 1.50 -6.87 -1.09
N ASP A 194 1.78 -5.74 -0.44
CA ASP A 194 1.10 -5.36 0.79
C ASP A 194 -0.41 -5.25 0.57
N VAL A 195 -1.18 -5.69 1.55
CA VAL A 195 -2.64 -5.54 1.56
C VAL A 195 -3.01 -4.38 2.46
N VAL A 196 -3.62 -3.37 1.87
CA VAL A 196 -4.01 -2.15 2.56
C VAL A 196 -5.52 -1.94 2.48
N GLU A 197 -6.11 -1.41 3.55
CA GLU A 197 -7.51 -0.97 3.53
C GLU A 197 -7.60 0.45 2.99
N VAL A 198 -8.58 0.70 2.11
CA VAL A 198 -8.83 2.00 1.48
C VAL A 198 -10.33 2.29 1.38
N CYS A 199 -10.68 3.58 1.35
CA CYS A 199 -11.99 4.05 0.93
C CYS A 199 -11.97 4.32 -0.58
N VAL A 200 -12.95 3.80 -1.30
CA VAL A 200 -13.17 4.12 -2.71
C VAL A 200 -14.05 5.35 -2.80
N ASN A 201 -13.55 6.40 -3.46
CA ASN A 201 -14.21 7.70 -3.51
C ASN A 201 -14.90 7.98 -4.85
N GLU A 202 -14.27 7.56 -5.96
CA GLU A 202 -14.73 7.92 -7.29
C GLU A 202 -14.24 6.93 -8.35
N ARG A 203 -15.10 6.67 -9.35
CA ARG A 203 -14.73 5.95 -10.58
C ARG A 203 -14.14 6.94 -11.59
N ARG A 204 -12.97 6.67 -12.11
CA ARG A 204 -12.27 7.51 -13.10
C ARG A 204 -11.90 6.73 -14.35
N VAL A 205 -11.79 7.46 -15.45
CA VAL A 205 -11.35 6.91 -16.74
C VAL A 205 -10.12 7.71 -17.20
N ARG A 206 -9.02 7.02 -17.43
CA ARG A 206 -7.81 7.60 -18.01
C ARG A 206 -7.69 7.20 -19.46
N LYS A 207 -7.76 8.16 -20.36
CA LYS A 207 -7.54 7.95 -21.80
C LYS A 207 -6.07 7.62 -22.07
N GLN A 208 -5.81 6.56 -22.80
CA GLN A 208 -4.47 6.15 -23.22
C GLN A 208 -4.47 5.76 -24.70
N LYS A 209 -3.31 5.77 -25.35
CA LYS A 209 -3.16 5.38 -26.77
C LYS A 209 -3.59 3.94 -27.07
N ARG A 210 -3.54 3.05 -26.07
CA ARG A 210 -3.89 1.62 -26.19
C ARG A 210 -5.30 1.28 -25.70
N GLY A 211 -6.12 2.29 -25.43
CA GLY A 211 -7.48 2.14 -24.89
C GLY A 211 -7.63 2.79 -23.52
N ASP A 212 -8.87 3.04 -23.14
CA ASP A 212 -9.20 3.70 -21.88
C ASP A 212 -8.98 2.74 -20.69
N VAL A 213 -8.35 3.26 -19.64
CA VAL A 213 -8.16 2.52 -18.38
C VAL A 213 -9.14 3.06 -17.35
N VAL A 214 -10.05 2.19 -16.92
CA VAL A 214 -10.97 2.47 -15.80
C VAL A 214 -10.27 2.15 -14.49
N TYR A 215 -10.31 3.07 -13.54
CA TYR A 215 -9.81 2.86 -12.20
C TYR A 215 -10.63 3.64 -11.17
N TYR A 216 -10.46 3.30 -9.90
CA TYR A 216 -11.12 3.97 -8.79
C TYR A 216 -10.11 4.81 -8.02
N ALA A 217 -10.42 6.09 -7.82
CA ALA A 217 -9.69 6.94 -6.90
C ALA A 217 -10.00 6.51 -5.47
N CYS A 218 -8.96 6.24 -4.71
CA CYS A 218 -9.05 5.73 -3.34
C CYS A 218 -8.31 6.65 -2.36
N SER A 219 -8.70 6.58 -1.09
CA SER A 219 -8.05 7.29 0.02
C SER A 219 -7.86 6.36 1.22
N ARG A 220 -6.72 6.44 1.88
CA ARG A 220 -6.51 5.87 3.22
C ARG A 220 -6.75 6.90 4.31
N LYS A 221 -6.67 8.18 3.95
CA LYS A 221 -6.80 9.31 4.87
C LYS A 221 -8.07 9.25 5.73
N GLU A 222 -9.17 8.74 5.16
CA GLU A 222 -10.45 8.60 5.83
C GLU A 222 -10.50 7.44 6.85
N LEU A 223 -9.53 6.53 6.78
CA LEU A 223 -9.42 5.36 7.68
C LEU A 223 -8.45 5.59 8.85
N VAL A 224 -7.62 6.61 8.74
CA VAL A 224 -6.65 6.98 9.77
C VAL A 224 -7.29 8.03 10.67
N GLU A 225 -7.15 7.86 11.98
CA GLU A 225 -7.59 8.88 12.93
C GLU A 225 -6.99 10.24 12.56
N ASN A 226 -7.82 11.25 12.57
CA ASN A 226 -7.37 12.61 12.33
C ASN A 226 -6.67 13.13 13.58
N PRO A 227 -5.37 13.33 13.58
CA PRO A 227 -4.66 13.79 14.77
C PRO A 227 -5.11 15.18 15.24
N TRP A 228 -5.71 15.98 14.34
CA TRP A 228 -6.24 17.30 14.65
C TRP A 228 -7.58 17.27 15.38
N GLU A 229 -8.30 16.14 15.36
CA GLU A 229 -9.55 15.93 16.08
C GLU A 229 -9.34 15.39 17.50
N GLN A 230 -8.10 15.07 17.85
CA GLN A 230 -7.79 14.68 19.21
C GLN A 230 -7.94 15.89 20.13
N LEU A 231 -8.98 15.85 20.95
CA LEU A 231 -9.40 16.91 21.90
C LEU A 231 -8.28 17.45 22.81
N SER A 232 -7.17 16.76 22.91
CA SER A 232 -6.05 17.12 23.78
C SER A 232 -5.05 18.11 23.17
N LEU A 233 -5.18 18.51 21.91
CA LEU A 233 -4.19 19.38 21.26
C LEU A 233 -4.22 20.79 21.83
N GLU A 234 -5.42 21.38 21.96
CA GLU A 234 -5.64 22.70 22.55
C GLU A 234 -5.40 22.72 24.08
N GLU A 235 -5.45 21.56 24.71
CA GLU A 235 -5.12 21.40 26.13
C GLU A 235 -3.61 21.23 26.37
N LYS A 236 -2.88 20.69 25.38
CA LYS A 236 -1.45 20.39 25.51
C LYS A 236 -0.54 21.47 24.98
N PHE A 237 -0.98 22.23 23.99
CA PHE A 237 -0.16 23.21 23.29
C PHE A 237 -0.92 24.52 23.11
N HIS A 238 -0.23 25.62 23.37
CA HIS A 238 -0.76 26.98 23.25
C HIS A 238 0.19 27.82 22.40
N VAL A 239 -0.34 28.94 21.93
CA VAL A 239 0.53 29.99 21.36
C VAL A 239 1.47 30.45 22.46
N ASP A 240 2.71 30.71 22.08
CA ASP A 240 3.85 31.05 22.94
C ASP A 240 4.55 29.90 23.64
N ASP A 241 4.06 28.65 23.53
CA ASP A 241 4.77 27.49 24.03
C ASP A 241 6.09 27.27 23.31
N ILE A 242 7.10 26.91 24.10
CA ILE A 242 8.40 26.50 23.61
C ILE A 242 8.39 24.99 23.40
N VAL A 243 8.68 24.56 22.18
CA VAL A 243 8.56 23.17 21.76
C VAL A 243 9.83 22.70 21.04
N ARG A 244 10.07 21.39 21.13
CA ARG A 244 11.13 20.74 20.36
C ARG A 244 10.54 20.28 19.01
N ILE A 245 11.20 20.67 17.94
CA ILE A 245 10.74 20.42 16.56
C ILE A 245 11.83 19.67 15.81
N LYS A 246 11.49 18.49 15.29
CA LYS A 246 12.35 17.71 14.41
C LYS A 246 12.08 18.11 12.96
N CYS A 247 13.10 18.51 12.22
CA CYS A 247 12.97 18.84 10.79
C CYS A 247 12.66 17.58 9.97
N LEU A 248 11.56 17.61 9.20
CA LEU A 248 11.15 16.53 8.32
C LEU A 248 11.53 16.80 6.87
N SER A 249 11.27 18.02 6.38
CA SER A 249 11.51 18.35 4.97
C SER A 249 11.70 19.84 4.76
N LEU A 250 12.57 20.17 3.80
CA LEU A 250 12.85 21.54 3.39
C LEU A 250 12.00 21.91 2.17
N LYS A 251 11.58 23.17 2.11
CA LYS A 251 10.93 23.80 0.95
C LYS A 251 11.54 25.17 0.73
N GLU A 252 11.29 25.74 -0.45
CA GLU A 252 11.70 27.10 -0.73
C GLU A 252 11.00 28.09 0.21
N GLY A 253 11.75 28.85 0.99
CA GLY A 253 11.25 29.87 1.93
C GLY A 253 10.70 29.32 3.28
N HIS A 254 10.53 28.00 3.46
CA HIS A 254 10.02 27.41 4.69
C HIS A 254 10.40 25.93 4.80
N TRP A 255 10.12 25.35 5.95
CA TRP A 255 10.30 23.92 6.18
C TRP A 255 9.19 23.33 7.06
N PHE A 256 9.06 22.02 7.04
CA PHE A 256 8.11 21.30 7.87
C PHE A 256 8.83 20.47 8.92
N GLY A 257 8.32 20.51 10.13
CA GLY A 257 8.80 19.72 11.25
C GLY A 257 7.69 18.95 11.96
N GLU A 258 8.10 18.14 12.92
CA GLU A 258 7.23 17.42 13.85
C GLU A 258 7.56 17.85 15.27
N ILE A 259 6.56 18.22 16.06
CA ILE A 259 6.77 18.53 17.49
C ILE A 259 6.91 17.23 18.27
N ASN A 260 7.89 17.16 19.17
CA ASN A 260 8.07 16.01 20.05
C ASN A 260 6.80 15.76 20.89
N GLY A 261 6.28 14.53 20.79
CA GLY A 261 5.03 14.11 21.44
C GLY A 261 3.75 14.39 20.63
N LEU A 262 3.85 15.03 19.46
CA LEU A 262 2.75 15.19 18.49
C LEU A 262 3.00 14.39 17.23
N LYS A 263 2.80 13.10 17.30
CA LYS A 263 2.90 12.26 16.12
C LYS A 263 1.83 12.65 15.09
N ASP A 264 2.25 12.69 13.83
CA ASP A 264 1.37 12.93 12.67
C ASP A 264 0.81 14.36 12.54
N ILE A 265 1.33 15.33 13.28
CA ILE A 265 1.03 16.76 13.08
C ILE A 265 2.29 17.47 12.60
N GLN A 266 2.19 18.03 11.39
CA GLN A 266 3.28 18.84 10.85
C GLN A 266 3.17 20.30 11.29
N VAL A 267 4.32 20.83 11.65
CA VAL A 267 4.50 22.24 11.98
C VAL A 267 5.12 22.95 10.78
N PHE A 268 4.47 24.00 10.31
CA PHE A 268 5.06 24.93 9.37
C PHE A 268 6.06 25.84 10.11
N THR A 269 7.27 25.92 9.58
CA THR A 269 8.34 26.70 10.19
C THR A 269 9.03 27.56 9.11
N GLU A 270 9.19 28.83 9.38
CA GLU A 270 9.98 29.73 8.55
C GLU A 270 11.47 29.49 8.83
N TYR A 271 12.33 29.78 7.83
CA TYR A 271 13.76 29.78 8.07
C TYR A 271 14.10 30.83 9.13
N PRO A 272 15.10 30.54 10.00
CA PRO A 272 15.52 31.51 11.01
C PRO A 272 15.95 32.82 10.33
N SER A 273 15.68 33.93 11.02
CA SER A 273 16.19 35.23 10.60
C SER A 273 17.73 35.26 10.66
N ALA A 274 18.37 36.18 9.95
CA ALA A 274 19.83 36.36 9.94
C ALA A 274 20.46 36.53 11.34
N ALA A 275 19.66 36.81 12.37
CA ALA A 275 20.10 36.86 13.74
C ALA A 275 20.35 35.48 14.39
N HIS A 276 19.91 34.40 13.74
CA HIS A 276 20.06 33.02 14.22
C HIS A 276 20.81 32.23 13.17
N ASP A 277 22.12 32.20 13.26
CA ASP A 277 23.01 31.59 12.27
C ASP A 277 23.21 30.10 12.53
N PHE A 278 22.18 29.30 12.21
CA PHE A 278 22.29 27.85 12.18
C PHE A 278 21.56 27.28 10.96
N PRO A 279 22.13 26.23 10.36
CA PRO A 279 21.50 25.57 9.21
C PRO A 279 20.28 24.76 9.64
N ILE A 280 19.27 24.69 8.76
CA ILE A 280 18.15 23.76 8.93
C ILE A 280 18.46 22.49 8.12
N ILE A 281 18.57 21.37 8.83
CA ILE A 281 18.98 20.08 8.28
C ILE A 281 17.87 19.05 8.57
N PRO A 282 17.39 18.29 7.57
CA PRO A 282 16.44 17.22 7.78
C PRO A 282 16.93 16.19 8.81
N GLY A 283 16.05 15.80 9.74
CA GLY A 283 16.37 14.88 10.82
C GLY A 283 16.89 15.53 12.10
N MET A 284 17.40 16.77 12.04
CA MET A 284 17.84 17.50 13.22
C MET A 284 16.68 18.09 14.03
N GLU A 285 16.96 18.33 15.33
CA GLU A 285 16.01 18.91 16.28
C GLU A 285 16.35 20.35 16.62
N TYR A 286 15.32 21.15 16.80
CA TYR A 286 15.40 22.58 17.09
C TYR A 286 14.44 22.95 18.21
N MET A 287 14.80 23.96 18.98
CA MET A 287 13.85 24.64 19.86
C MET A 287 13.13 25.73 19.08
N GLY A 288 11.83 25.75 19.20
CA GLY A 288 10.98 26.74 18.55
C GLY A 288 9.84 27.18 19.45
N LYS A 289 9.22 28.30 19.09
CA LYS A 289 8.08 28.88 19.77
C LYS A 289 6.86 28.83 18.85
N ILE A 290 5.75 28.30 19.33
CA ILE A 290 4.49 28.30 18.60
C ILE A 290 3.96 29.76 18.53
N TYR A 291 3.71 30.26 17.33
CA TYR A 291 3.12 31.59 17.16
C TYR A 291 1.73 31.57 16.53
N TYR A 292 1.30 30.42 16.01
CA TYR A 292 -0.04 30.24 15.47
C TYR A 292 -0.49 28.79 15.62
N MET A 293 -1.70 28.59 16.09
CA MET A 293 -2.36 27.29 16.14
C MET A 293 -3.85 27.45 15.82
N ASN A 294 -4.33 26.63 14.87
CA ASN A 294 -5.74 26.57 14.52
C ASN A 294 -6.10 25.11 14.15
N THR A 295 -6.80 24.44 15.03
CA THR A 295 -7.19 23.03 14.88
C THR A 295 -8.22 22.83 13.75
N LYS A 296 -9.11 23.81 13.53
CA LYS A 296 -10.11 23.76 12.45
C LYS A 296 -9.47 23.90 11.08
N GLU A 297 -8.47 24.75 10.95
CA GLU A 297 -7.69 24.95 9.72
C GLU A 297 -6.56 23.93 9.57
N ARG A 298 -6.35 23.07 10.57
CA ARG A 298 -5.27 22.09 10.63
C ARG A 298 -3.90 22.75 10.40
N SER A 299 -3.69 23.87 11.06
CA SER A 299 -2.49 24.68 10.89
C SER A 299 -1.80 24.93 12.23
N LEU A 300 -0.52 24.57 12.29
CA LEU A 300 0.38 24.83 13.41
C LEU A 300 1.65 25.46 12.85
N LYS A 301 2.01 26.63 13.38
CA LYS A 301 3.20 27.36 12.93
C LYS A 301 4.09 27.71 14.11
N ALA A 302 5.37 27.49 13.94
CA ALA A 302 6.37 27.79 14.93
C ALA A 302 7.56 28.54 14.31
N ARG A 303 8.30 29.24 15.14
CA ARG A 303 9.53 29.93 14.76
C ARG A 303 10.68 29.38 15.60
N VAL A 304 11.70 28.85 14.95
CA VAL A 304 12.86 28.29 15.64
C VAL A 304 13.86 29.37 16.01
N PHE A 305 14.54 29.17 17.13
CA PHE A 305 15.53 30.10 17.65
C PHE A 305 16.82 29.42 18.15
N GLN A 306 16.88 28.08 18.20
CA GLN A 306 18.04 27.33 18.64
C GLN A 306 18.09 25.95 18.00
N ALA A 307 19.25 25.49 17.54
CA ALA A 307 19.52 24.12 17.16
C ALA A 307 19.95 23.29 18.38
N LEU A 308 19.44 22.05 18.52
CA LEU A 308 19.70 21.20 19.68
C LEU A 308 20.83 20.18 19.47
N THR A 309 21.14 19.83 18.23
CA THR A 309 22.00 18.69 17.88
C THR A 309 23.25 19.07 17.08
N LEU A 310 23.57 20.36 16.97
CA LEU A 310 24.74 20.84 16.22
C LEU A 310 26.09 20.38 16.81
N GLU A 311 26.19 20.20 18.13
CA GLU A 311 27.43 19.79 18.77
C GLU A 311 27.88 18.36 18.39
N GLY A 312 26.93 17.46 18.09
CA GLY A 312 27.25 16.11 17.61
C GLY A 312 27.72 16.09 16.15
N TYR A 313 27.12 16.91 15.30
CA TYR A 313 27.43 16.97 13.86
C TYR A 313 28.79 17.63 13.57
N MET A 314 29.13 18.67 14.30
CA MET A 314 30.41 19.38 14.16
C MET A 314 31.60 18.53 14.60
N LYS A 315 31.40 17.54 15.47
CA LYS A 315 32.46 16.60 15.88
C LYS A 315 32.74 15.50 14.86
N GLU A 316 31.76 15.10 14.06
CA GLU A 316 31.96 14.11 13.00
C GLU A 316 32.62 14.73 11.74
N GLU A 317 32.38 16.01 11.44
CA GLU A 317 33.03 16.70 10.31
C GLU A 317 34.45 17.21 10.66
N SER A 318 34.74 17.43 11.90
CA SER A 318 36.07 17.92 12.33
C SER A 318 37.12 16.82 12.47
N GLY A 319 36.90 15.62 11.96
CA GLY A 319 37.84 14.51 11.80
C GLY A 319 39.14 14.69 12.60
N GLU A 320 39.06 14.71 13.92
CA GLU A 320 40.25 14.57 14.73
C GLU A 320 40.75 13.12 14.62
N GLU A 321 41.65 12.92 13.65
CA GLU A 321 42.64 11.87 13.70
C GLU A 321 43.31 11.95 15.10
N GLN A 322 42.85 11.13 16.01
CA GLN A 322 43.65 10.81 17.19
C GLN A 322 44.68 9.75 16.75
N ASP A 323 45.82 10.23 16.25
CA ASP A 323 47.04 9.50 16.31
C ASP A 323 47.40 9.24 17.80
N GLY A 324 47.48 7.95 18.13
CA GLY A 324 47.89 7.44 19.39
C GLY A 324 48.35 6.01 19.26
#